data_9843e3aa2b0c6d9575c0f580e5da05f5
#
_entry.id   9843e3aa2b0c6d9575c0f580e5da05f5
#
_cell.length_a   1.000
_cell.length_b   1.000
_cell.length_c   1.000
_cell.angle_alpha   90.00
_cell.angle_beta   90.00
_cell.angle_gamma   90.00
#
_symmetry.space_group_name_H-M   'P 1'
#
loop_
_entity.id
_entity.type
_entity.pdbx_description
1 polymer ?
#
loop_
_entity_poly.entity_id
_entity_poly.type
_entity_poly.pdbx_seq_one_letter_code
_entity_poly.pdbx_strand_id
1 'polypeptide(L)'
;SAASDVYKRQQEIESLGGMAKAIETGIPKMRIEEAAARKQAHIDSGSEIIVGVNKYRLPKEDPIDILAVDNTAVREAQIKRLHDLRANRNEADVQRALAAITECVRSGKGNLLELAVEAAKVRATLGEISDACEVVVGRYKAVIRSISGVYSSEVKTDENFAKAKAMAEEFARREG
;
A
#
# COMPACT_ATOMS: atom_id res chain seq x y z
N SER A 1 -8.66 -16.55 24.53
CA SER A 1 -9.89 -15.86 24.08
C SER A 1 -9.52 -14.62 23.28
N ALA A 2 -10.40 -14.11 22.42
CA ALA A 2 -10.16 -12.94 21.60
C ALA A 2 -9.66 -11.71 22.41
N ALA A 3 -10.21 -11.49 23.61
CA ALA A 3 -9.74 -10.44 24.51
C ALA A 3 -8.28 -10.62 24.93
N SER A 4 -7.87 -11.85 25.27
CA SER A 4 -6.47 -12.16 25.62
C SER A 4 -5.51 -11.91 24.46
N ASP A 5 -5.96 -12.16 23.23
CA ASP A 5 -5.11 -11.95 22.05
C ASP A 5 -4.97 -10.45 21.71
N VAL A 6 -6.01 -9.65 21.95
CA VAL A 6 -5.93 -8.17 21.82
C VAL A 6 -4.90 -7.61 22.80
N TYR A 7 -4.95 -7.99 24.08
CA TYR A 7 -3.97 -7.54 25.07
C TYR A 7 -2.53 -7.92 24.73
N LYS A 8 -2.31 -9.13 24.22
CA LYS A 8 -0.98 -9.57 23.80
C LYS A 8 -0.45 -8.70 22.63
N ARG A 9 -1.30 -8.39 21.66
CA ARG A 9 -0.93 -7.52 20.53
C ARG A 9 -0.63 -6.09 21.00
N GLN A 10 -1.42 -5.58 21.93
CA GLN A 10 -1.17 -4.27 22.50
C GLN A 10 0.17 -4.23 23.24
N GLN A 11 0.47 -5.22 24.09
CA GLN A 11 1.76 -5.31 24.78
C GLN A 11 2.94 -5.43 23.82
N GLU A 12 2.80 -6.20 22.72
CA GLU A 12 3.81 -6.30 21.67
C GLU A 12 4.11 -4.92 21.06
N ILE A 13 3.08 -4.16 20.69
CA ILE A 13 3.22 -2.82 20.11
C ILE A 13 3.84 -1.84 21.11
N GLU A 14 3.40 -1.86 22.36
CA GLU A 14 3.93 -1.02 23.44
C GLU A 14 5.41 -1.30 23.69
N SER A 15 5.81 -2.58 23.69
CA SER A 15 7.21 -2.98 23.89
C SER A 15 8.16 -2.49 22.77
N LEU A 16 7.61 -2.23 21.57
CA LEU A 16 8.33 -1.66 20.44
C LEU A 16 8.41 -0.13 20.49
N GLY A 17 7.77 0.50 21.47
CA GLY A 17 7.73 1.96 21.61
C GLY A 17 6.57 2.61 20.89
N GLY A 18 5.46 1.88 20.73
CA GLY A 18 4.21 2.33 20.13
C GLY A 18 4.07 2.00 18.65
N MET A 19 2.89 2.29 18.10
CA MET A 19 2.51 1.87 16.74
C MET A 19 3.43 2.46 15.65
N ALA A 20 3.86 3.72 15.77
CA ALA A 20 4.74 4.33 14.76
C ALA A 20 6.04 3.55 14.61
N LYS A 21 6.69 3.20 15.72
CA LYS A 21 7.91 2.37 15.69
C LYS A 21 7.64 0.93 15.26
N ALA A 22 6.51 0.35 15.65
CA ALA A 22 6.11 -0.97 15.18
C ALA A 22 5.94 -1.01 13.65
N ILE A 23 5.39 0.04 13.03
CA ILE A 23 5.30 0.17 11.57
C ILE A 23 6.69 0.21 10.92
N GLU A 24 7.64 0.93 11.50
CA GLU A 24 9.04 1.00 11.02
C GLU A 24 9.72 -0.39 11.02
N THR A 25 9.38 -1.25 11.97
CA THR A 25 9.90 -2.65 12.01
C THR A 25 9.28 -3.56 10.96
N GLY A 26 8.14 -3.16 10.34
CA GLY A 26 7.38 -3.95 9.39
C GLY A 26 6.48 -5.04 10.02
N ILE A 27 6.44 -5.17 11.35
CA ILE A 27 5.67 -6.23 12.05
C ILE A 27 4.18 -6.21 11.70
N PRO A 28 3.46 -5.08 11.74
CA PRO A 28 2.04 -5.06 11.40
C PRO A 28 1.76 -5.56 9.99
N LYS A 29 2.57 -5.14 9.02
CA LYS A 29 2.45 -5.58 7.63
C LYS A 29 2.70 -7.08 7.48
N MET A 30 3.78 -7.61 8.08
CA MET A 30 4.08 -9.05 8.04
C MET A 30 2.94 -9.90 8.63
N ARG A 31 2.32 -9.46 9.73
CA ARG A 31 1.19 -10.17 10.34
C ARG A 31 -0.04 -10.19 9.45
N ILE A 32 -0.31 -9.10 8.73
CA ILE A 32 -1.40 -9.03 7.75
C ILE A 32 -1.14 -9.97 6.58
N GLU A 33 0.08 -9.96 6.03
CA GLU A 33 0.45 -10.83 4.92
C GLU A 33 0.42 -12.32 5.31
N GLU A 34 0.89 -12.67 6.51
CA GLU A 34 0.81 -14.03 7.05
C GLU A 34 -0.64 -14.51 7.17
N ALA A 35 -1.51 -13.66 7.74
CA ALA A 35 -2.93 -13.97 7.88
C ALA A 35 -3.62 -14.12 6.51
N ALA A 36 -3.29 -13.26 5.54
CA ALA A 36 -3.81 -13.33 4.18
C ALA A 36 -3.36 -14.60 3.46
N ALA A 37 -2.08 -14.99 3.57
CA ALA A 37 -1.56 -16.21 2.97
C ALA A 37 -2.23 -17.46 3.55
N ARG A 38 -2.45 -17.51 4.87
CA ARG A 38 -3.16 -18.61 5.54
C ARG A 38 -4.62 -18.66 5.10
N LYS A 39 -5.30 -17.51 5.05
CA LYS A 39 -6.69 -17.42 4.57
C LYS A 39 -6.83 -17.92 3.13
N GLN A 40 -5.92 -17.50 2.24
CA GLN A 40 -5.91 -17.96 0.86
C GLN A 40 -5.71 -19.48 0.77
N ALA A 41 -4.79 -20.04 1.54
CA ALA A 41 -4.57 -21.48 1.58
C ALA A 41 -5.84 -22.26 2.02
N HIS A 42 -6.60 -21.74 2.98
CA HIS A 42 -7.86 -22.36 3.40
C HIS A 42 -8.94 -22.27 2.31
N ILE A 43 -8.99 -21.16 1.56
CA ILE A 43 -9.92 -21.02 0.44
C ILE A 43 -9.56 -21.98 -0.69
N ASP A 44 -8.29 -22.04 -1.07
CA ASP A 44 -7.80 -22.85 -2.19
C ASP A 44 -7.92 -24.36 -1.90
N SER A 45 -7.66 -24.78 -0.66
CA SER A 45 -7.84 -26.18 -0.22
C SER A 45 -9.30 -26.56 -0.01
N GLY A 46 -10.24 -25.61 -0.04
CA GLY A 46 -11.66 -25.86 0.24
C GLY A 46 -11.99 -26.10 1.71
N SER A 47 -11.03 -25.94 2.64
CA SER A 47 -11.29 -26.00 4.09
C SER A 47 -12.13 -24.81 4.57
N GLU A 48 -12.09 -23.69 3.85
CA GLU A 48 -13.00 -22.58 4.01
C GLU A 48 -13.81 -22.39 2.72
N ILE A 49 -15.13 -22.41 2.87
CA ILE A 49 -16.07 -22.30 1.73
C ILE A 49 -16.52 -20.87 1.57
N ILE A 50 -16.31 -20.33 0.36
CA ILE A 50 -16.90 -19.07 -0.09
C ILE A 50 -17.82 -19.37 -1.26
N VAL A 51 -19.13 -19.17 -1.07
CA VAL A 51 -20.16 -19.41 -2.08
C VAL A 51 -19.89 -18.58 -3.33
N GLY A 52 -19.94 -19.22 -4.49
CA GLY A 52 -19.65 -18.58 -5.78
C GLY A 52 -18.16 -18.40 -6.10
N VAL A 53 -17.26 -18.67 -5.14
CA VAL A 53 -15.81 -18.58 -5.37
C VAL A 53 -15.17 -19.96 -5.49
N ASN A 54 -15.23 -20.79 -4.44
CA ASN A 54 -14.66 -22.14 -4.45
C ASN A 54 -15.69 -23.27 -4.30
N LYS A 55 -16.96 -22.91 -4.07
CA LYS A 55 -18.10 -23.85 -4.04
C LYS A 55 -19.36 -23.19 -4.60
N TYR A 56 -20.26 -24.02 -5.16
CA TYR A 56 -21.52 -23.58 -5.76
C TYR A 56 -21.34 -22.54 -6.87
N ARG A 57 -20.32 -22.69 -7.67
CA ARG A 57 -20.09 -21.86 -8.86
C ARG A 57 -21.01 -22.29 -9.99
N LEU A 58 -21.44 -21.34 -10.81
CA LEU A 58 -22.13 -21.66 -12.06
C LEU A 58 -21.14 -22.31 -13.04
N PRO A 59 -21.56 -23.33 -13.81
CA PRO A 59 -20.70 -23.96 -14.83
C PRO A 59 -20.24 -22.97 -15.91
N LYS A 60 -21.10 -21.99 -16.18
CA LYS A 60 -20.83 -20.90 -17.12
C LYS A 60 -21.44 -19.62 -16.56
N GLU A 61 -20.67 -18.56 -16.56
CA GLU A 61 -21.11 -17.21 -16.22
C GLU A 61 -21.11 -16.37 -17.49
N ASP A 62 -22.14 -15.54 -17.66
CA ASP A 62 -22.14 -14.56 -18.73
C ASP A 62 -21.14 -13.45 -18.43
N PRO A 63 -20.43 -12.94 -19.44
CA PRO A 63 -19.51 -11.84 -19.24
C PRO A 63 -20.26 -10.61 -18.73
N ILE A 64 -19.72 -9.99 -17.69
CA ILE A 64 -20.24 -8.75 -17.13
C ILE A 64 -19.45 -7.59 -17.74
N ASP A 65 -20.17 -6.57 -18.23
CA ASP A 65 -19.53 -5.33 -18.67
C ASP A 65 -18.88 -4.64 -17.47
N ILE A 66 -17.55 -4.65 -17.45
CA ILE A 66 -16.76 -4.00 -16.42
C ILE A 66 -16.35 -2.64 -16.93
N LEU A 67 -16.65 -1.58 -16.17
CA LEU A 67 -16.12 -0.24 -16.44
C LEU A 67 -14.60 -0.26 -16.28
N ALA A 68 -13.90 -0.37 -17.40
CA ALA A 68 -12.44 -0.27 -17.43
C ALA A 68 -12.02 1.21 -17.57
N VAL A 69 -11.18 1.67 -16.64
CA VAL A 69 -10.59 3.02 -16.73
C VAL A 69 -9.37 2.94 -17.63
N ASP A 70 -9.34 3.78 -18.68
CA ASP A 70 -8.14 3.97 -19.48
C ASP A 70 -7.11 4.79 -18.68
N ASN A 71 -6.23 4.08 -17.98
CA ASN A 71 -5.20 4.67 -17.14
C ASN A 71 -4.22 5.56 -17.92
N THR A 72 -3.99 5.26 -19.20
CA THR A 72 -3.10 6.05 -20.07
C THR A 72 -3.74 7.40 -20.38
N ALA A 73 -4.98 7.41 -20.83
CA ALA A 73 -5.71 8.65 -21.12
C ALA A 73 -5.87 9.54 -19.86
N VAL A 74 -6.20 8.93 -18.71
CA VAL A 74 -6.30 9.65 -17.43
C VAL A 74 -4.96 10.29 -17.04
N ARG A 75 -3.86 9.53 -17.16
CA ARG A 75 -2.51 10.01 -16.85
C ARG A 75 -2.09 11.18 -17.75
N GLU A 76 -2.28 11.05 -19.06
CA GLU A 76 -1.93 12.07 -20.03
C GLU A 76 -2.76 13.37 -19.81
N ALA A 77 -4.06 13.22 -19.58
CA ALA A 77 -4.93 14.36 -19.27
C ALA A 77 -4.47 15.09 -17.99
N GLN A 78 -4.05 14.35 -16.96
CA GLN A 78 -3.56 14.95 -15.72
C GLN A 78 -2.21 15.66 -15.91
N ILE A 79 -1.30 15.07 -16.65
CA ILE A 79 0.00 15.70 -16.99
C ILE A 79 -0.22 17.00 -17.74
N LYS A 80 -1.11 16.98 -18.75
CA LYS A 80 -1.46 18.19 -19.49
C LYS A 80 -2.00 19.30 -18.58
N ARG A 81 -2.93 18.98 -17.67
CA ARG A 81 -3.47 19.95 -16.71
C ARG A 81 -2.39 20.55 -15.83
N LEU A 82 -1.44 19.76 -15.36
CA LEU A 82 -0.31 20.24 -14.55
C LEU A 82 0.61 21.18 -15.35
N HIS A 83 0.89 20.86 -16.61
CA HIS A 83 1.65 21.75 -17.50
C HIS A 83 0.95 23.07 -17.72
N ASP A 84 -0.34 23.04 -18.07
CA ASP A 84 -1.14 24.23 -18.30
C ASP A 84 -1.22 25.11 -17.03
N LEU A 85 -1.39 24.48 -15.87
CA LEU A 85 -1.44 25.19 -14.58
C LEU A 85 -0.11 25.89 -14.28
N ARG A 86 1.03 25.22 -14.45
CA ARG A 86 2.35 25.80 -14.19
C ARG A 86 2.71 26.90 -15.17
N ALA A 87 2.30 26.77 -16.43
CA ALA A 87 2.53 27.79 -17.44
C ALA A 87 1.75 29.11 -17.19
N ASN A 88 0.61 29.04 -16.48
CA ASN A 88 -0.32 30.15 -16.29
C ASN A 88 -0.40 30.69 -14.86
N ARG A 89 0.55 30.36 -13.98
CA ARG A 89 0.60 30.80 -12.58
C ARG A 89 1.76 31.79 -12.36
N ASN A 90 1.69 32.59 -11.29
CA ASN A 90 2.84 33.37 -10.84
C ASN A 90 3.80 32.50 -10.02
N GLU A 91 4.91 32.13 -10.63
CA GLU A 91 5.87 31.21 -9.99
C GLU A 91 6.51 31.83 -8.73
N ALA A 92 6.77 33.13 -8.70
CA ALA A 92 7.36 33.79 -7.54
C ALA A 92 6.44 33.75 -6.31
N ASP A 93 5.12 33.85 -6.49
CA ASP A 93 4.15 33.72 -5.42
C ASP A 93 4.08 32.29 -4.91
N VAL A 94 4.13 31.30 -5.80
CA VAL A 94 4.17 29.88 -5.44
C VAL A 94 5.41 29.56 -4.62
N GLN A 95 6.59 30.00 -5.06
CA GLN A 95 7.85 29.72 -4.33
C GLN A 95 7.86 30.36 -2.94
N ARG A 96 7.31 31.57 -2.77
CA ARG A 96 7.17 32.18 -1.45
C ARG A 96 6.24 31.37 -0.54
N ALA A 97 5.11 30.91 -1.04
CA ALA A 97 4.17 30.13 -0.28
C ALA A 97 4.75 28.76 0.14
N LEU A 98 5.46 28.09 -0.78
CA LEU A 98 6.14 26.81 -0.48
C LEU A 98 7.28 27.00 0.53
N ALA A 99 8.05 28.08 0.43
CA ALA A 99 9.10 28.39 1.42
C ALA A 99 8.51 28.62 2.83
N ALA A 100 7.34 29.25 2.94
CA ALA A 100 6.64 29.42 4.21
C ALA A 100 6.22 28.07 4.83
N ILE A 101 5.76 27.12 4.02
CA ILE A 101 5.45 25.75 4.46
C ILE A 101 6.71 25.07 4.99
N THR A 102 7.81 25.11 4.24
CA THR A 102 9.09 24.51 4.64
C THR A 102 9.57 25.07 5.98
N GLU A 103 9.50 26.40 6.18
CA GLU A 103 9.90 27.05 7.42
C GLU A 103 8.98 26.70 8.59
N CYS A 104 7.69 26.60 8.35
CA CYS A 104 6.72 26.13 9.36
C CYS A 104 7.05 24.71 9.85
N VAL A 105 7.36 23.79 8.93
CA VAL A 105 7.78 22.42 9.28
C VAL A 105 9.10 22.42 10.06
N ARG A 106 10.07 23.23 9.64
CA ARG A 106 11.40 23.32 10.28
C ARG A 106 11.34 23.88 11.68
N SER A 107 10.58 24.95 11.89
CA SER A 107 10.47 25.63 13.17
C SER A 107 9.47 24.97 14.13
N GLY A 108 8.55 24.16 13.63
CA GLY A 108 7.44 23.60 14.40
C GLY A 108 6.41 24.67 14.84
N LYS A 109 6.46 25.88 14.27
CA LYS A 109 5.59 27.00 14.62
C LYS A 109 4.70 27.39 13.44
N GLY A 110 3.46 27.76 13.73
CA GLY A 110 2.47 28.17 12.72
C GLY A 110 1.43 27.08 12.44
N ASN A 111 0.63 27.30 11.40
CA ASN A 111 -0.45 26.40 10.98
C ASN A 111 -0.20 25.93 9.54
N LEU A 112 0.25 24.67 9.41
CA LEU A 112 0.55 24.07 8.09
C LEU A 112 -0.68 24.03 7.17
N LEU A 113 -1.86 23.82 7.70
CA LEU A 113 -3.08 23.77 6.89
C LEU A 113 -3.40 25.15 6.30
N GLU A 114 -3.28 26.21 7.08
CA GLU A 114 -3.46 27.59 6.61
C GLU A 114 -2.48 27.92 5.51
N LEU A 115 -1.19 27.63 5.70
CA LEU A 115 -0.15 27.85 4.69
C LEU A 115 -0.38 27.01 3.43
N ALA A 116 -0.86 25.77 3.56
CA ALA A 116 -1.21 24.95 2.41
C ALA A 116 -2.40 25.51 1.62
N VAL A 117 -3.39 26.09 2.32
CA VAL A 117 -4.51 26.79 1.67
C VAL A 117 -4.02 28.01 0.91
N GLU A 118 -3.12 28.83 1.49
CA GLU A 118 -2.54 29.98 0.79
C GLU A 118 -1.69 29.55 -0.42
N ALA A 119 -0.92 28.47 -0.31
CA ALA A 119 -0.19 27.90 -1.44
C ALA A 119 -1.13 27.42 -2.56
N ALA A 120 -2.24 26.77 -2.20
CA ALA A 120 -3.24 26.34 -3.18
C ALA A 120 -3.93 27.52 -3.89
N LYS A 121 -4.18 28.64 -3.19
CA LYS A 121 -4.75 29.86 -3.78
C LYS A 121 -3.85 30.45 -4.86
N VAL A 122 -2.53 30.39 -4.68
CA VAL A 122 -1.56 30.83 -5.70
C VAL A 122 -1.22 29.73 -6.71
N ARG A 123 -1.98 28.64 -6.70
CA ARG A 123 -1.88 27.52 -7.64
C ARG A 123 -0.64 26.64 -7.49
N ALA A 124 -0.13 26.46 -6.26
CA ALA A 124 0.77 25.35 -5.96
C ALA A 124 0.01 24.03 -6.11
N THR A 125 0.67 23.02 -6.65
CA THR A 125 0.11 21.66 -6.76
C THR A 125 0.22 20.93 -5.45
N LEU A 126 -0.60 19.89 -5.25
CA LEU A 126 -0.54 19.02 -4.07
C LEU A 126 0.87 18.42 -3.88
N GLY A 127 1.51 17.99 -5.00
CA GLY A 127 2.88 17.46 -4.97
C GLY A 127 3.87 18.50 -4.42
N GLU A 128 3.85 19.72 -4.93
CA GLU A 128 4.76 20.80 -4.49
C GLU A 128 4.57 21.15 -3.00
N ILE A 129 3.32 21.15 -2.50
CA ILE A 129 3.02 21.37 -1.08
C ILE A 129 3.60 20.21 -0.23
N SER A 130 3.45 18.96 -0.68
CA SER A 130 4.03 17.80 -0.01
C SER A 130 5.56 17.83 -0.05
N ASP A 131 6.15 18.13 -1.20
CA ASP A 131 7.60 18.21 -1.39
C ASP A 131 8.21 19.28 -0.47
N ALA A 132 7.52 20.42 -0.27
CA ALA A 132 7.95 21.47 0.66
C ALA A 132 8.04 20.97 2.13
N CYS A 133 7.18 20.06 2.53
CA CYS A 133 7.29 19.37 3.84
C CYS A 133 8.43 18.35 3.84
N GLU A 134 8.58 17.57 2.76
CA GLU A 134 9.56 16.48 2.65
C GLU A 134 11.00 16.97 2.69
N VAL A 135 11.28 18.20 2.27
CA VAL A 135 12.61 18.84 2.42
C VAL A 135 13.11 18.79 3.87
N VAL A 136 12.20 18.82 4.83
CA VAL A 136 12.57 18.82 6.28
C VAL A 136 12.44 17.44 6.89
N VAL A 137 11.32 16.75 6.66
CA VAL A 137 10.98 15.49 7.35
C VAL A 137 11.31 14.25 6.53
N GLY A 138 11.62 14.41 5.25
CA GLY A 138 11.80 13.29 4.33
C GLY A 138 10.51 12.53 4.05
N ARG A 139 10.60 11.51 3.18
CA ARG A 139 9.50 10.60 2.88
C ARG A 139 9.76 9.24 3.50
N TYR A 140 8.81 8.74 4.26
CA TYR A 140 8.89 7.37 4.77
C TYR A 140 8.87 6.37 3.61
N LYS A 141 9.87 5.48 3.59
CA LYS A 141 9.94 4.35 2.66
C LYS A 141 9.77 3.07 3.46
N ALA A 142 8.68 2.35 3.20
CA ALA A 142 8.42 1.08 3.86
C ALA A 142 9.53 0.07 3.56
N VAL A 143 10.01 -0.62 4.59
CA VAL A 143 10.89 -1.78 4.42
C VAL A 143 10.02 -2.97 4.00
N ILE A 144 10.25 -3.46 2.78
CA ILE A 144 9.55 -4.65 2.29
C ILE A 144 10.25 -5.87 2.88
N ARG A 145 9.55 -6.59 3.77
CA ARG A 145 9.96 -7.90 4.25
C ARG A 145 9.04 -8.92 3.65
N SER A 146 9.57 -9.87 2.91
CA SER A 146 8.79 -10.97 2.36
C SER A 146 8.59 -12.05 3.42
N ILE A 147 7.39 -12.61 3.49
CA ILE A 147 7.09 -13.85 4.21
C ILE A 147 7.22 -15.02 3.25
N SER A 148 7.69 -16.13 3.72
CA SER A 148 7.79 -17.37 2.92
C SER A 148 7.35 -18.58 3.74
N GLY A 149 6.88 -19.61 3.05
CA GLY A 149 6.54 -20.89 3.67
C GLY A 149 5.17 -20.96 4.35
N VAL A 150 4.47 -19.86 4.61
CA VAL A 150 3.16 -19.85 5.28
C VAL A 150 2.12 -20.62 4.46
N TYR A 151 1.96 -20.29 3.20
CA TYR A 151 1.02 -20.95 2.30
C TYR A 151 1.34 -22.45 2.17
N SER A 152 2.59 -22.79 1.88
CA SER A 152 3.01 -24.20 1.73
C SER A 152 2.87 -25.01 3.00
N SER A 153 2.92 -24.39 4.18
CA SER A 153 2.70 -25.09 5.45
C SER A 153 1.24 -25.49 5.66
N GLU A 154 0.30 -24.73 5.12
CA GLU A 154 -1.14 -25.00 5.24
C GLU A 154 -1.64 -26.04 4.21
N VAL A 155 -1.00 -26.11 3.02
CA VAL A 155 -1.40 -27.03 1.93
C VAL A 155 -0.47 -28.23 1.76
N LYS A 156 0.24 -28.64 2.80
CA LYS A 156 1.23 -29.73 2.76
C LYS A 156 0.70 -31.06 2.21
N THR A 157 -0.58 -31.35 2.40
CA THR A 157 -1.23 -32.59 2.01
C THR A 157 -1.91 -32.51 0.64
N ASP A 158 -1.87 -31.36 -0.04
CA ASP A 158 -2.45 -31.20 -1.37
C ASP A 158 -1.51 -31.74 -2.45
N GLU A 159 -1.94 -32.82 -3.13
CA GLU A 159 -1.16 -33.48 -4.18
C GLU A 159 -0.90 -32.58 -5.40
N ASN A 160 -1.87 -31.71 -5.77
CA ASN A 160 -1.70 -30.79 -6.89
C ASN A 160 -0.66 -29.73 -6.57
N PHE A 161 -0.66 -29.22 -5.34
CA PHE A 161 0.38 -28.31 -4.88
C PHE A 161 1.77 -28.95 -4.91
N ALA A 162 1.89 -30.18 -4.42
CA ALA A 162 3.15 -30.92 -4.42
C ALA A 162 3.67 -31.14 -5.86
N LYS A 163 2.77 -31.49 -6.78
CA LYS A 163 3.09 -31.67 -8.20
C LYS A 163 3.55 -30.36 -8.85
N ALA A 164 2.82 -29.26 -8.65
CA ALA A 164 3.18 -27.95 -9.19
C ALA A 164 4.54 -27.48 -8.67
N LYS A 165 4.81 -27.67 -7.37
CA LYS A 165 6.09 -27.35 -6.76
C LYS A 165 7.23 -28.16 -7.37
N ALA A 166 7.07 -29.47 -7.54
CA ALA A 166 8.06 -30.33 -8.16
C ALA A 166 8.38 -29.93 -9.61
N MET A 167 7.35 -29.57 -10.39
CA MET A 167 7.52 -29.07 -11.76
C MET A 167 8.30 -27.72 -11.81
N ALA A 168 8.02 -26.81 -10.88
CA ALA A 168 8.74 -25.53 -10.78
C ALA A 168 10.23 -25.76 -10.37
N GLU A 169 10.50 -26.66 -9.43
CA GLU A 169 11.86 -27.01 -9.01
C GLU A 169 12.64 -27.72 -10.13
N GLU A 170 11.97 -28.56 -10.91
CA GLU A 170 12.60 -29.20 -12.08
C GLU A 170 12.92 -28.17 -13.16
N PHE A 171 12.01 -27.26 -13.46
CA PHE A 171 12.25 -26.16 -14.40
C PHE A 171 13.44 -25.30 -13.96
N ALA A 172 13.50 -24.90 -12.70
CA ALA A 172 14.62 -24.12 -12.17
C ALA A 172 15.97 -24.87 -12.27
N ARG A 173 15.99 -26.21 -12.14
CA ARG A 173 17.21 -27.01 -12.33
C ARG A 173 17.67 -27.10 -13.78
N ARG A 174 16.75 -26.98 -14.74
CA ARG A 174 17.05 -27.11 -16.18
C ARG A 174 17.47 -25.78 -16.80
N GLU A 175 16.89 -24.68 -16.36
CA GLU A 175 17.00 -23.36 -16.98
C GLU A 175 17.76 -22.34 -16.09
N GLY A 176 18.03 -22.66 -14.81
CA GLY A 176 18.62 -21.78 -13.80
C GLY A 176 20.13 -21.70 -13.73
#